data_1a702f345d76f1685fce3c4a3ecd1dc4
#
_entry.id   1a702f345d76f1685fce3c4a3ecd1dc4
#
_cell.length_a   1.000
_cell.length_b   1.000
_cell.length_c   1.000
_cell.angle_alpha   90.00
_cell.angle_beta   90.00
_cell.angle_gamma   90.00
#
_symmetry.space_group_name_H-M   'P 1'
#
loop_
_entity.id
_entity.type
_entity.pdbx_description
1 polymer ?
#
loop_
_entity_poly.entity_id
_entity_poly.type
_entity_poly.pdbx_seq_one_letter_code
_entity_poly.pdbx_strand_id
1 'polypeptide(L)'
;MNRLVIIGASGHGKVIADIAIKNGYDNIVFLDDDKHIKMCAGFPVIGGTCEAEKIAGDKIVAIGNAEIREKIQSGIETVTLIHPNAVISRRVRIGKGSVVMAGTVINSDVTIGDGCIINTGASVDHDCKIGQYTHISVGAHVAGTCEIGSNV
;
A
#
# COMPACT_ATOMS: atom_id res chain seq x y z
N MET A 1 17.05 1.15 14.14
CA MET A 1 16.14 2.19 13.62
C MET A 1 15.32 1.59 12.48
N ASN A 2 14.02 1.57 12.65
CA ASN A 2 13.11 0.97 11.67
C ASN A 2 12.50 2.05 10.78
N ARG A 3 13.16 2.32 9.66
CA ARG A 3 12.76 3.41 8.73
C ARG A 3 11.82 2.89 7.65
N LEU A 4 10.76 3.66 7.38
CA LEU A 4 9.93 3.52 6.19
C LEU A 4 10.02 4.78 5.33
N VAL A 5 10.29 4.57 4.05
CA VAL A 5 10.23 5.60 3.01
C VAL A 5 8.91 5.43 2.25
N ILE A 6 8.04 6.43 2.36
CA ILE A 6 6.73 6.45 1.68
C ILE A 6 6.87 7.31 0.44
N ILE A 7 6.63 6.75 -0.73
CA ILE A 7 6.76 7.44 -2.01
C ILE A 7 5.38 7.93 -2.45
N GLY A 8 5.17 9.23 -2.31
CA GLY A 8 3.90 9.92 -2.51
C GLY A 8 3.36 10.54 -1.22
N ALA A 9 3.38 11.87 -1.14
CA ALA A 9 3.02 12.65 0.05
C ALA A 9 1.63 13.30 -0.08
N SER A 10 0.64 12.50 -0.44
CA SER A 10 -0.76 12.91 -0.59
C SER A 10 -1.65 12.28 0.49
N GLY A 11 -2.96 12.39 0.34
CA GLY A 11 -3.93 11.81 1.28
C GLY A 11 -3.75 10.31 1.49
N HIS A 12 -3.47 9.55 0.43
CA HIS A 12 -3.17 8.13 0.53
C HIS A 12 -1.89 7.87 1.35
N GLY A 13 -0.86 8.68 1.15
CA GLY A 13 0.38 8.61 1.93
C GLY A 13 0.16 8.85 3.43
N LYS A 14 -0.77 9.73 3.80
CA LYS A 14 -1.13 9.97 5.21
C LYS A 14 -1.69 8.71 5.86
N VAL A 15 -2.58 8.01 5.17
CA VAL A 15 -3.18 6.77 5.69
C VAL A 15 -2.13 5.67 5.83
N ILE A 16 -1.22 5.57 4.86
CA ILE A 16 -0.10 4.62 4.94
C ILE A 16 0.81 4.94 6.12
N ALA A 17 1.08 6.20 6.40
CA ALA A 17 1.88 6.59 7.58
C ALA A 17 1.23 6.14 8.90
N ASP A 18 -0.09 6.28 9.02
CA ASP A 18 -0.83 5.80 10.20
C ASP A 18 -0.69 4.29 10.39
N ILE A 19 -0.77 3.53 9.29
CA ILE A 19 -0.58 2.08 9.32
C ILE A 19 0.86 1.72 9.70
N ALA A 20 1.82 2.43 9.13
CA ALA A 20 3.24 2.22 9.40
C ALA A 20 3.58 2.39 10.89
N ILE A 21 3.05 3.42 11.53
CA ILE A 21 3.22 3.64 12.98
C ILE A 21 2.71 2.41 13.77
N LYS A 22 1.54 1.90 13.40
CA LYS A 22 0.95 0.72 14.04
C LYS A 22 1.72 -0.57 13.74
N ASN A 23 2.48 -0.61 12.66
CA ASN A 23 3.37 -1.71 12.31
C ASN A 23 4.77 -1.58 12.94
N GLY A 24 5.00 -0.54 13.76
CA GLY A 24 6.23 -0.39 14.53
C GLY A 24 7.33 0.43 13.84
N TYR A 25 7.04 1.12 12.77
CA TYR A 25 8.00 2.05 12.18
C TYR A 25 8.11 3.31 13.03
N ASP A 26 9.31 3.65 13.42
CA ASP A 26 9.63 4.79 14.29
C ASP A 26 10.32 5.95 13.55
N ASN A 27 10.70 5.73 12.30
CA ASN A 27 11.34 6.73 11.44
C ASN A 27 10.66 6.71 10.07
N ILE A 28 9.74 7.65 9.86
CA ILE A 28 8.99 7.76 8.60
C ILE A 28 9.43 9.00 7.85
N VAL A 29 9.72 8.84 6.57
CA VAL A 29 10.02 9.93 5.65
C VAL A 29 9.23 9.76 4.36
N PHE A 30 8.96 10.87 3.69
CA PHE A 30 8.26 10.89 2.40
C PHE A 30 9.19 11.31 1.26
N LEU A 31 8.88 10.81 0.07
CA LEU A 31 9.39 11.34 -1.20
C LEU A 31 8.21 11.81 -2.05
N ASP A 32 8.34 12.97 -2.65
CA ASP A 32 7.34 13.52 -3.57
C ASP A 32 8.00 14.46 -4.56
N ASP A 33 7.52 14.49 -5.80
CA ASP A 33 8.05 15.35 -6.85
C ASP A 33 7.53 16.78 -6.75
N ASP A 34 6.45 17.01 -5.99
CA ASP A 34 5.97 18.36 -5.68
C ASP A 34 6.87 19.01 -4.63
N LYS A 35 7.73 19.91 -5.08
CA LYS A 35 8.70 20.62 -4.24
C LYS A 35 8.06 21.56 -3.22
N HIS A 36 6.78 21.87 -3.34
CA HIS A 36 6.06 22.69 -2.37
C HIS A 36 5.64 21.92 -1.12
N ILE A 37 5.54 20.59 -1.20
CA ILE A 37 5.19 19.75 -0.05
C ILE A 37 6.45 19.48 0.77
N LYS A 38 6.51 20.02 1.98
CA LYS A 38 7.65 19.85 2.89
C LYS A 38 7.36 18.86 4.01
N MET A 39 6.09 18.68 4.36
CA MET A 39 5.63 17.81 5.42
C MET A 39 4.39 17.06 4.98
N CYS A 40 4.24 15.83 5.43
CA CYS A 40 3.03 15.03 5.24
C CYS A 40 2.79 14.21 6.50
N ALA A 41 1.57 14.27 7.06
CA ALA A 41 1.20 13.56 8.28
C ALA A 41 2.17 13.79 9.47
N GLY A 42 2.79 14.97 9.54
CA GLY A 42 3.78 15.30 10.57
C GLY A 42 5.19 14.78 10.29
N PHE A 43 5.44 14.16 9.15
CA PHE A 43 6.75 13.63 8.75
C PHE A 43 7.35 14.42 7.59
N PRO A 44 8.69 14.51 7.50
CA PRO A 44 9.34 15.30 6.47
C PRO A 44 9.28 14.68 5.09
N VAL A 45 9.17 15.52 4.06
CA VAL A 45 9.41 15.15 2.66
C VAL A 45 10.87 15.49 2.37
N ILE A 46 11.69 14.48 2.10
CA ILE A 46 13.16 14.63 2.04
C ILE A 46 13.73 14.61 0.62
N GLY A 47 12.91 14.42 -0.40
CA GLY A 47 13.38 14.40 -1.79
C GLY A 47 12.29 14.01 -2.77
N GLY A 48 12.69 13.83 -4.03
CA GLY A 48 11.83 13.40 -5.12
C GLY A 48 11.76 11.87 -5.26
N THR A 49 10.81 11.40 -6.05
CA THR A 49 10.59 9.95 -6.25
C THR A 49 11.79 9.23 -6.86
N CYS A 50 12.58 9.92 -7.69
CA CYS A 50 13.79 9.35 -8.30
C CYS A 50 14.90 9.00 -7.30
N GLU A 51 14.83 9.49 -6.07
CA GLU A 51 15.81 9.22 -5.03
C GLU A 51 15.51 7.94 -4.23
N ALA A 52 14.41 7.27 -4.52
CA ALA A 52 13.94 6.11 -3.75
C ALA A 52 14.98 4.99 -3.62
N GLU A 53 15.71 4.70 -4.69
CA GLU A 53 16.76 3.66 -4.66
C GLU A 53 17.91 3.98 -3.72
N LYS A 54 18.24 5.27 -3.58
CA LYS A 54 19.41 5.75 -2.84
C LYS A 54 19.18 5.85 -1.34
N ILE A 55 17.93 5.94 -0.92
CA ILE A 55 17.59 6.16 0.49
C ILE A 55 17.43 4.82 1.18
N ALA A 56 18.16 4.62 2.28
CA ALA A 56 18.07 3.40 3.08
C ALA A 56 16.74 3.32 3.85
N GLY A 57 16.22 2.11 3.97
CA GLY A 57 14.99 1.79 4.69
C GLY A 57 14.03 0.95 3.86
N ASP A 58 12.99 0.45 4.52
CA ASP A 58 11.87 -0.18 3.82
C ASP A 58 11.13 0.84 2.98
N LYS A 59 10.50 0.42 1.90
CA LYS A 59 9.84 1.33 0.95
C LYS A 59 8.44 0.86 0.61
N ILE A 60 7.54 1.82 0.41
CA ILE A 60 6.21 1.57 -0.14
C ILE A 60 5.79 2.73 -1.05
N VAL A 61 5.09 2.41 -2.13
CA VAL A 61 4.59 3.42 -3.07
C VAL A 61 3.16 3.79 -2.70
N ALA A 62 2.94 5.06 -2.35
CA ALA A 62 1.67 5.61 -1.91
C ALA A 62 1.02 6.50 -2.99
N ILE A 63 0.92 5.98 -4.20
CA ILE A 63 0.38 6.69 -5.36
C ILE A 63 -0.84 5.93 -5.89
N GLY A 64 -1.98 6.63 -5.98
CA GLY A 64 -3.25 6.04 -6.40
C GLY A 64 -3.28 5.59 -7.86
N ASN A 65 -2.60 6.30 -8.75
CA ASN A 65 -2.52 5.91 -10.16
C ASN A 65 -1.75 4.59 -10.30
N ALA A 66 -2.41 3.57 -10.85
CA ALA A 66 -1.87 2.22 -10.94
C ALA A 66 -0.61 2.13 -11.81
N GLU A 67 -0.60 2.80 -12.96
CA GLU A 67 0.53 2.77 -13.89
C GLU A 67 1.78 3.44 -13.28
N ILE A 68 1.59 4.57 -12.61
CA ILE A 68 2.68 5.27 -11.91
C ILE A 68 3.19 4.42 -10.75
N ARG A 69 2.29 3.83 -9.97
CA ARG A 69 2.64 2.94 -8.86
C ARG A 69 3.46 1.73 -9.34
N GLU A 70 3.02 1.10 -10.41
CA GLU A 70 3.72 -0.03 -11.03
C GLU A 70 5.12 0.37 -11.52
N LYS A 71 5.21 1.48 -12.23
CA LYS A 71 6.49 1.99 -12.76
C LYS A 71 7.52 2.24 -11.66
N ILE A 72 7.11 2.87 -10.58
CA ILE A 72 8.03 3.16 -9.46
C ILE A 72 8.38 1.87 -8.72
N GLN A 73 7.40 1.05 -8.40
CA GLN A 73 7.60 -0.18 -7.64
C GLN A 73 8.49 -1.19 -8.37
N SER A 74 8.43 -1.24 -9.69
CA SER A 74 9.25 -2.16 -10.48
C SER A 74 10.76 -1.89 -10.38
N GLY A 75 11.15 -0.69 -9.97
CA GLY A 75 12.55 -0.29 -9.82
C GLY A 75 13.11 -0.40 -8.39
N ILE A 76 12.30 -0.80 -7.41
CA ILE A 76 12.71 -0.85 -6.01
C ILE A 76 12.13 -2.06 -5.29
N GLU A 77 12.80 -2.48 -4.21
CA GLU A 77 12.22 -3.46 -3.27
C GLU A 77 11.20 -2.77 -2.36
N THR A 78 10.02 -3.36 -2.22
CA THR A 78 8.92 -2.80 -1.43
C THR A 78 8.42 -3.77 -0.38
N VAL A 79 7.88 -3.22 0.71
CA VAL A 79 7.21 -3.97 1.77
C VAL A 79 5.70 -3.91 1.62
N THR A 80 5.02 -4.89 2.18
CA THR A 80 3.56 -4.92 2.31
C THR A 80 3.18 -4.46 3.71
N LEU A 81 2.21 -3.55 3.82
CA LEU A 81 1.72 -3.06 5.10
C LEU A 81 0.28 -3.54 5.33
N ILE A 82 0.02 -4.05 6.52
CA ILE A 82 -1.30 -4.53 6.92
C ILE A 82 -1.70 -3.84 8.21
N HIS A 83 -2.84 -3.14 8.18
CA HIS A 83 -3.38 -2.54 9.39
C HIS A 83 -3.73 -3.64 10.42
N PRO A 84 -3.38 -3.48 11.70
CA PRO A 84 -3.65 -4.52 12.71
C PRO A 84 -5.14 -4.81 12.93
N ASN A 85 -6.05 -3.89 12.54
CA ASN A 85 -7.50 -4.12 12.58
C ASN A 85 -8.07 -4.64 11.25
N ALA A 86 -7.24 -5.16 10.36
CA ALA A 86 -7.70 -5.95 9.21
C ALA A 86 -7.89 -7.41 9.64
N VAL A 87 -8.91 -8.07 9.11
CA VAL A 87 -9.19 -9.48 9.38
C VAL A 87 -8.85 -10.27 8.12
N ILE A 88 -7.76 -11.02 8.18
CA ILE A 88 -7.24 -11.76 7.02
C ILE A 88 -7.15 -13.25 7.36
N SER A 89 -7.78 -14.07 6.51
CA SER A 89 -7.71 -15.53 6.66
C SER A 89 -6.29 -16.06 6.46
N ARG A 90 -5.96 -17.15 7.12
CA ARG A 90 -4.62 -17.77 7.11
C ARG A 90 -4.13 -18.20 5.74
N ARG A 91 -5.02 -18.52 4.80
CA ARG A 91 -4.67 -18.98 3.45
C ARG A 91 -4.74 -17.89 2.38
N VAL A 92 -4.72 -16.63 2.78
CA VAL A 92 -4.63 -15.48 1.88
C VAL A 92 -3.17 -15.24 1.49
N ARG A 93 -2.95 -14.96 0.21
CA ARG A 93 -1.63 -14.56 -0.31
C ARG A 93 -1.70 -13.12 -0.79
N ILE A 94 -0.76 -12.31 -0.34
CA ILE A 94 -0.68 -10.89 -0.69
C ILE A 94 0.72 -10.58 -1.23
N GLY A 95 0.75 -9.98 -2.41
CA GLY A 95 1.99 -9.62 -3.08
C GLY A 95 2.73 -8.44 -2.45
N LYS A 96 3.95 -8.21 -2.89
CA LYS A 96 4.85 -7.15 -2.39
C LYS A 96 4.28 -5.76 -2.70
N GLY A 97 4.57 -4.80 -1.81
CA GLY A 97 4.20 -3.41 -2.01
C GLY A 97 2.70 -3.14 -1.93
N SER A 98 1.92 -4.10 -1.46
CA SER A 98 0.48 -3.94 -1.25
C SER A 98 0.19 -3.32 0.11
N VAL A 99 -0.96 -2.69 0.25
CA VAL A 99 -1.45 -2.18 1.52
C VAL A 99 -2.87 -2.67 1.80
N VAL A 100 -3.08 -3.16 3.01
CA VAL A 100 -4.39 -3.57 3.51
C VAL A 100 -4.76 -2.66 4.68
N MET A 101 -5.84 -1.91 4.50
CA MET A 101 -6.22 -0.84 5.41
C MET A 101 -7.17 -1.31 6.51
N ALA A 102 -7.46 -0.42 7.46
CA ALA A 102 -8.30 -0.70 8.62
C ALA A 102 -9.69 -1.20 8.24
N GLY A 103 -10.20 -2.18 8.99
CA GLY A 103 -11.54 -2.73 8.81
C GLY A 103 -11.73 -3.58 7.56
N THR A 104 -10.65 -3.85 6.84
CA THR A 104 -10.69 -4.76 5.68
C THR A 104 -10.89 -6.20 6.14
N VAL A 105 -11.70 -6.94 5.40
CA VAL A 105 -11.90 -8.38 5.62
C VAL A 105 -11.51 -9.13 4.34
N ILE A 106 -10.58 -10.06 4.45
CA ILE A 106 -10.16 -10.92 3.32
C ILE A 106 -10.32 -12.37 3.73
N ASN A 107 -11.25 -13.07 3.07
CA ASN A 107 -11.61 -14.44 3.41
C ASN A 107 -10.68 -15.47 2.76
N SER A 108 -10.97 -16.75 2.99
CA SER A 108 -10.09 -17.87 2.67
C SER A 108 -9.77 -17.99 1.18
N ASP A 109 -8.54 -18.38 0.90
CA ASP A 109 -8.06 -18.72 -0.45
C ASP A 109 -8.09 -17.57 -1.46
N VAL A 110 -8.07 -16.32 -0.98
CA VAL A 110 -7.91 -15.13 -1.81
C VAL A 110 -6.44 -14.94 -2.16
N THR A 111 -6.18 -14.60 -3.42
CA THR A 111 -4.86 -14.21 -3.90
C THR A 111 -4.89 -12.75 -4.36
N ILE A 112 -3.98 -11.93 -3.82
CA ILE A 112 -3.83 -10.52 -4.15
C ILE A 112 -2.44 -10.31 -4.73
N GLY A 113 -2.36 -9.68 -5.89
CA GLY A 113 -1.09 -9.41 -6.57
C GLY A 113 -0.25 -8.33 -5.90
N ASP A 114 0.86 -7.99 -6.54
CA ASP A 114 1.77 -6.94 -6.08
C ASP A 114 1.14 -5.55 -6.21
N GLY A 115 1.54 -4.62 -5.35
CA GLY A 115 1.18 -3.22 -5.44
C GLY A 115 -0.31 -2.90 -5.32
N CYS A 116 -1.11 -3.81 -4.76
CA CYS A 116 -2.54 -3.62 -4.59
C CYS A 116 -2.86 -2.72 -3.41
N ILE A 117 -3.99 -2.03 -3.50
CA ILE A 117 -4.58 -1.24 -2.42
C ILE A 117 -5.92 -1.89 -2.05
N ILE A 118 -6.02 -2.45 -0.85
CA ILE A 118 -7.30 -2.92 -0.31
C ILE A 118 -7.71 -1.92 0.75
N ASN A 119 -8.59 -1.02 0.35
CA ASN A 119 -8.84 0.23 1.08
C ASN A 119 -9.75 0.03 2.30
N THR A 120 -9.86 1.06 3.12
CA THR A 120 -10.60 1.08 4.40
C THR A 120 -11.98 0.46 4.27
N GLY A 121 -12.27 -0.51 5.11
CA GLY A 121 -13.57 -1.16 5.19
C GLY A 121 -13.97 -2.03 3.98
N ALA A 122 -13.06 -2.23 3.03
CA ALA A 122 -13.34 -3.13 1.91
C ALA A 122 -13.39 -4.59 2.34
N SER A 123 -14.09 -5.42 1.59
CA SER A 123 -14.06 -6.86 1.80
C SER A 123 -13.84 -7.62 0.50
N VAL A 124 -13.08 -8.71 0.59
CA VAL A 124 -12.85 -9.64 -0.52
C VAL A 124 -13.19 -11.03 -0.01
N ASP A 125 -14.23 -11.61 -0.57
CA ASP A 125 -14.74 -12.90 -0.13
C ASP A 125 -13.91 -14.06 -0.70
N HIS A 126 -14.24 -15.29 -0.31
CA HIS A 126 -13.44 -16.48 -0.55
C HIS A 126 -13.11 -16.72 -2.04
N ASP A 127 -11.97 -17.34 -2.31
CA ASP A 127 -11.56 -17.82 -3.64
C ASP A 127 -11.48 -16.73 -4.72
N CYS A 128 -11.30 -15.47 -4.34
CA CYS A 128 -11.11 -14.38 -5.29
C CYS A 128 -9.64 -14.28 -5.75
N LYS A 129 -9.45 -13.78 -6.97
CA LYS A 129 -8.14 -13.42 -7.51
C LYS A 129 -8.14 -11.94 -7.87
N ILE A 130 -7.24 -11.19 -7.26
CA ILE A 130 -7.06 -9.75 -7.51
C ILE A 130 -5.72 -9.56 -8.21
N GLY A 131 -5.76 -9.02 -9.42
CA GLY A 131 -4.57 -8.76 -10.22
C GLY A 131 -3.68 -7.66 -9.64
N GLN A 132 -2.44 -7.58 -10.12
CA GLN A 132 -1.44 -6.62 -9.65
C GLN A 132 -1.91 -5.17 -9.82
N TYR A 133 -1.49 -4.31 -8.90
CA TYR A 133 -1.73 -2.85 -8.94
C TYR A 133 -3.20 -2.44 -8.99
N THR A 134 -4.08 -3.32 -8.54
CA THR A 134 -5.52 -3.07 -8.45
C THR A 134 -5.86 -2.39 -7.14
N HIS A 135 -6.81 -1.47 -7.19
CA HIS A 135 -7.34 -0.74 -6.04
C HIS A 135 -8.79 -1.17 -5.76
N ILE A 136 -8.98 -1.91 -4.69
CA ILE A 136 -10.31 -2.17 -4.13
C ILE A 136 -10.64 -0.98 -3.23
N SER A 137 -11.56 -0.14 -3.68
CA SER A 137 -11.81 1.18 -3.10
C SER A 137 -12.43 1.12 -1.70
N VAL A 138 -12.50 2.26 -1.04
CA VAL A 138 -13.11 2.41 0.30
C VAL A 138 -14.51 1.78 0.32
N GLY A 139 -14.74 0.84 1.24
CA GLY A 139 -16.04 0.21 1.44
C GLY A 139 -16.53 -0.67 0.30
N ALA A 140 -15.71 -0.96 -0.70
CA ALA A 140 -16.09 -1.86 -1.79
C ALA A 140 -16.13 -3.31 -1.31
N HIS A 141 -17.09 -4.08 -1.80
CA HIS A 141 -17.28 -5.47 -1.43
C HIS A 141 -17.23 -6.38 -2.67
N VAL A 142 -16.33 -7.35 -2.64
CA VAL A 142 -16.14 -8.32 -3.72
C VAL A 142 -16.69 -9.67 -3.26
N ALA A 143 -17.69 -10.17 -3.98
CA ALA A 143 -18.29 -11.48 -3.69
C ALA A 143 -17.33 -12.63 -3.99
N GLY A 144 -17.62 -13.81 -3.46
CA GLY A 144 -16.77 -14.99 -3.63
C GLY A 144 -16.54 -15.40 -5.09
N THR A 145 -15.39 -16.01 -5.34
CA THR A 145 -14.98 -16.56 -6.65
C THR A 145 -14.88 -15.55 -7.80
N CYS A 146 -14.73 -14.26 -7.48
CA CYS A 146 -14.51 -13.22 -8.49
C CYS A 146 -13.06 -13.14 -8.93
N GLU A 147 -12.86 -12.83 -10.20
CA GLU A 147 -11.54 -12.47 -10.75
C GLU A 147 -11.54 -11.01 -11.16
N ILE A 148 -10.64 -10.22 -10.61
CA ILE A 148 -10.41 -8.83 -10.96
C ILE A 148 -9.04 -8.73 -11.59
N GLY A 149 -8.94 -8.10 -12.75
CA GLY A 149 -7.69 -7.97 -13.48
C GLY A 149 -6.67 -7.06 -12.82
N SER A 150 -5.57 -6.83 -13.52
CA SER A 150 -4.52 -5.91 -13.07
C SER A 150 -4.87 -4.47 -13.40
N ASN A 151 -4.34 -3.54 -12.61
CA ASN A 151 -4.44 -2.09 -12.84
C ASN A 151 -5.90 -1.56 -12.85
N VAL A 152 -6.79 -2.23 -12.17
CA VAL A 152 -8.20 -1.83 -12.02
C VAL A 152 -8.37 -0.87 -10.85
#